data_0812a96d42fb50b9e1db52543be34353
#
_entry.id   0812a96d42fb50b9e1db52543be34353
#
_cell.length_a   1.000
_cell.length_b   1.000
_cell.length_c   1.000
_cell.angle_alpha   90.00
_cell.angle_beta   90.00
_cell.angle_gamma   90.00
#
_symmetry.space_group_name_H-M   'P 1'
#
loop_
_entity.id
_entity.type
_entity.pdbx_description
1 polymer ?
#
loop_
_entity_poly.entity_id
_entity_poly.type
_entity_poly.pdbx_seq_one_letter_code
_entity_poly.pdbx_strand_id
1 'polypeptide(L)'
;MMDTRTLPYREPQHIEELTIREGLEGLSPARIATLYRRAPLLRPVDNPKKLWEMFERSSLVLTAWNDGNLVGIARVLTDGGLYSYLCDLAVEPDVQRLGVGKKLIDEVLKRCKGTDLMLRDSDISAGFYAHLGFQRVENAWVGRAR
;
A
#
# COMPACT_ATOMS: atom_id res chain seq x y z
N MET A 1 -16.72 -4.26 -1.54
CA MET A 1 -16.09 -3.13 -0.84
C MET A 1 -16.60 -3.11 0.60
N MET A 2 -15.70 -3.01 1.55
CA MET A 2 -16.09 -2.94 2.96
C MET A 2 -16.76 -1.59 3.24
N ASP A 3 -17.91 -1.63 3.93
CA ASP A 3 -18.56 -0.41 4.37
C ASP A 3 -17.82 0.15 5.58
N THR A 4 -17.22 1.34 5.43
CA THR A 4 -16.45 1.99 6.50
C THR A 4 -17.31 2.32 7.74
N ARG A 5 -18.64 2.40 7.58
CA ARG A 5 -19.57 2.63 8.69
C ARG A 5 -19.61 1.46 9.67
N THR A 6 -19.18 0.26 9.26
CA THR A 6 -19.10 -0.92 10.13
C THR A 6 -17.84 -0.97 10.99
N LEU A 7 -16.86 -0.09 10.71
CA LEU A 7 -15.63 -0.03 11.50
C LEU A 7 -15.91 0.67 12.85
N PRO A 8 -15.28 0.19 13.94
CA PRO A 8 -15.39 0.90 15.21
C PRO A 8 -14.82 2.31 15.07
N TYR A 9 -15.50 3.27 15.68
CA TYR A 9 -14.99 4.64 15.73
C TYR A 9 -13.66 4.66 16.48
N ARG A 10 -12.70 5.35 15.90
CA ARG A 10 -11.44 5.69 16.56
C ARG A 10 -11.20 7.18 16.41
N GLU A 11 -10.69 7.79 17.44
CA GLU A 11 -10.24 9.17 17.31
C GLU A 11 -9.10 9.26 16.29
N PRO A 12 -9.06 10.35 15.49
CA PRO A 12 -7.94 10.56 14.57
C PRO A 12 -6.61 10.49 15.31
N GLN A 13 -5.69 9.67 14.82
CA GLN A 13 -4.38 9.58 15.42
C GLN A 13 -3.57 10.84 15.09
N HIS A 14 -2.82 11.29 16.08
CA HIS A 14 -1.82 12.31 15.85
C HIS A 14 -0.50 11.63 15.48
N ILE A 15 0.12 12.08 14.39
CA ILE A 15 1.42 11.55 13.99
C ILE A 15 2.50 12.38 14.68
N GLU A 16 3.11 11.80 15.70
CA GLU A 16 4.24 12.41 16.39
C GLU A 16 5.54 12.09 15.67
N GLU A 17 5.71 10.83 15.26
CA GLU A 17 6.89 10.37 14.57
C GLU A 17 6.52 9.26 13.59
N LEU A 18 6.71 9.49 12.30
CA LEU A 18 6.47 8.51 11.26
C LEU A 18 7.78 7.87 10.84
N THR A 19 7.87 6.54 11.01
CA THR A 19 9.04 5.76 10.59
C THR A 19 8.66 4.90 9.41
N ILE A 20 9.50 4.91 8.37
CA ILE A 20 9.38 4.02 7.21
C ILE A 20 10.43 2.94 7.33
N ARG A 21 10.00 1.68 7.21
CA ARG A 21 10.89 0.52 7.20
C ARG A 21 10.78 -0.22 5.88
N GLU A 22 11.88 -0.83 5.47
CA GLU A 22 11.93 -1.71 4.30
C GLU A 22 12.03 -3.15 4.75
N GLY A 23 11.27 -4.04 4.09
CA GLY A 23 11.28 -5.46 4.38
C GLY A 23 10.08 -5.90 5.21
N LEU A 24 10.15 -7.14 5.70
CA LEU A 24 9.00 -7.79 6.34
C LEU A 24 9.06 -7.76 7.88
N GLU A 25 10.12 -7.17 8.44
CA GLU A 25 10.27 -7.10 9.90
C GLU A 25 9.06 -6.40 10.53
N GLY A 26 8.51 -7.01 11.56
CA GLY A 26 7.34 -6.50 12.28
C GLY A 26 6.01 -6.87 11.63
N LEU A 27 6.00 -7.47 10.44
CA LEU A 27 4.79 -7.92 9.77
C LEU A 27 4.45 -9.37 10.13
N SER A 28 3.16 -9.66 10.09
CA SER A 28 2.60 -11.01 10.13
C SER A 28 1.36 -11.03 9.24
N PRO A 29 0.90 -12.21 8.80
CA PRO A 29 -0.36 -12.28 8.04
C PRO A 29 -1.53 -11.62 8.77
N ALA A 30 -1.64 -11.82 10.07
CA ALA A 30 -2.72 -11.23 10.88
C ALA A 30 -2.64 -9.70 10.91
N ARG A 31 -1.46 -9.15 11.07
CA ARG A 31 -1.24 -7.69 11.13
C ARG A 31 -1.53 -7.04 9.77
N ILE A 32 -1.09 -7.66 8.68
CA ILE A 32 -1.41 -7.21 7.33
C ILE A 32 -2.91 -7.26 7.09
N ALA A 33 -3.56 -8.38 7.45
CA ALA A 33 -4.99 -8.56 7.25
C ALA A 33 -5.81 -7.49 7.99
N THR A 34 -5.43 -7.18 9.22
CA THR A 34 -6.08 -6.14 10.01
C THR A 34 -6.03 -4.78 9.31
N LEU A 35 -4.85 -4.38 8.83
CA LEU A 35 -4.71 -3.12 8.10
C LEU A 35 -5.51 -3.14 6.80
N TYR A 36 -5.44 -4.23 6.03
CA TYR A 36 -6.11 -4.31 4.73
C TYR A 36 -7.64 -4.31 4.85
N ARG A 37 -8.19 -4.90 5.91
CA ARG A 37 -9.63 -4.82 6.17
C ARG A 37 -10.06 -3.40 6.50
N ARG A 38 -9.27 -2.68 7.25
CA ARG A 38 -9.55 -1.29 7.63
C ARG A 38 -9.34 -0.32 6.48
N ALA A 39 -8.33 -0.54 5.65
CA ALA A 39 -8.04 0.28 4.48
C ALA A 39 -8.88 -0.03 3.24
N PRO A 40 -9.95 -0.79 3.36
CA PRO A 40 -10.69 -1.70 2.47
C PRO A 40 -9.97 -2.03 1.16
N LEU A 41 -8.88 -2.76 1.28
CA LEU A 41 -8.12 -3.25 0.14
C LEU A 41 -8.47 -4.73 -0.10
N LEU A 42 -9.02 -5.05 -1.28
CA LEU A 42 -9.42 -6.42 -1.63
C LEU A 42 -8.19 -7.29 -1.91
N ARG A 43 -7.82 -8.09 -0.92
CA ARG A 43 -6.70 -9.04 -0.99
C ARG A 43 -7.12 -10.31 -0.23
N PRO A 44 -6.40 -11.44 -0.39
CA PRO A 44 -6.80 -12.71 0.23
C PRO A 44 -6.50 -12.74 1.73
N VAL A 45 -7.12 -11.82 2.48
CA VAL A 45 -6.88 -11.65 3.92
C VAL A 45 -7.37 -12.82 4.77
N ASP A 46 -8.27 -13.64 4.22
CA ASP A 46 -8.79 -14.84 4.90
C ASP A 46 -7.93 -16.09 4.60
N ASN A 47 -6.88 -15.94 3.81
CA ASN A 47 -5.93 -17.01 3.50
C ASN A 47 -4.52 -16.56 3.92
N PRO A 48 -4.13 -16.78 5.19
CA PRO A 48 -2.86 -16.29 5.71
C PRO A 48 -1.63 -16.78 4.96
N LYS A 49 -1.65 -18.04 4.54
CA LYS A 49 -0.54 -18.63 3.77
C LYS A 49 -0.34 -17.93 2.44
N LYS A 50 -1.41 -17.76 1.68
CA LYS A 50 -1.37 -17.08 0.39
C LYS A 50 -0.93 -15.63 0.54
N LEU A 51 -1.49 -14.93 1.52
CA LEU A 51 -1.13 -13.53 1.79
C LEU A 51 0.36 -13.40 2.12
N TRP A 52 0.88 -14.26 2.98
CA TRP A 52 2.30 -14.22 3.35
C TRP A 52 3.22 -14.52 2.17
N GLU A 53 2.89 -15.53 1.36
CA GLU A 53 3.65 -15.85 0.15
C GLU A 53 3.72 -14.67 -0.83
N MET A 54 2.62 -13.93 -0.97
CA MET A 54 2.61 -12.70 -1.79
C MET A 54 3.63 -11.69 -1.29
N PHE A 55 3.70 -11.49 0.02
CA PHE A 55 4.67 -10.57 0.63
C PHE A 55 6.10 -11.06 0.48
N GLU A 56 6.36 -12.33 0.75
CA GLU A 56 7.68 -12.93 0.61
C GLU A 56 8.21 -12.85 -0.83
N ARG A 57 7.33 -12.92 -1.82
CA ARG A 57 7.69 -12.84 -3.25
C ARG A 57 7.72 -11.42 -3.80
N SER A 58 7.39 -10.43 -3.00
CA SER A 58 7.43 -9.04 -3.43
C SER A 58 8.87 -8.54 -3.49
N SER A 59 9.17 -7.74 -4.50
CA SER A 59 10.50 -7.16 -4.68
C SER A 59 10.82 -6.11 -3.62
N LEU A 60 9.79 -5.37 -3.21
CA LEU A 60 9.93 -4.27 -2.25
C LEU A 60 8.67 -4.20 -1.40
N VAL A 61 8.84 -4.18 -0.10
CA VAL A 61 7.76 -3.89 0.86
C VAL A 61 8.24 -2.76 1.76
N LEU A 62 7.46 -1.69 1.80
CA LEU A 62 7.67 -0.58 2.74
C LEU A 62 6.55 -0.54 3.74
N THR A 63 6.89 -0.31 4.99
CA THR A 63 5.92 -0.18 6.08
C THR A 63 6.07 1.17 6.76
N ALA A 64 4.95 1.76 7.13
CA ALA A 64 4.92 3.01 7.86
C ALA A 64 4.43 2.76 9.29
N TRP A 65 5.13 3.31 10.25
CA TRP A 65 4.90 3.11 11.68
C TRP A 65 4.74 4.44 12.39
N ASN A 66 3.75 4.51 13.24
CA ASN A 66 3.52 5.64 14.12
C ASN A 66 3.53 5.12 15.56
N ASP A 67 4.59 5.47 16.31
CA ASP A 67 4.77 5.05 17.70
C ASP A 67 4.57 3.54 17.89
N GLY A 68 5.25 2.74 17.05
CA GLY A 68 5.19 1.28 17.12
C GLY A 68 3.95 0.65 16.50
N ASN A 69 3.00 1.44 16.01
CA ASN A 69 1.79 0.95 15.34
C ASN A 69 1.95 0.97 13.83
N LEU A 70 1.62 -0.13 13.18
CA LEU A 70 1.60 -0.22 11.72
C LEU A 70 0.45 0.65 11.18
N VAL A 71 0.78 1.66 10.38
CA VAL A 71 -0.21 2.59 9.82
C VAL A 71 -0.23 2.60 8.31
N GLY A 72 0.72 1.96 7.64
CA GLY A 72 0.71 1.92 6.19
C GLY A 72 1.61 0.82 5.63
N ILE A 73 1.26 0.35 4.42
CA ILE A 73 2.04 -0.61 3.64
C ILE A 73 2.03 -0.18 2.19
N ALA A 74 3.19 -0.25 1.55
CA ALA A 74 3.33 -0.22 0.10
C ALA A 74 4.04 -1.50 -0.33
N ARG A 75 3.45 -2.23 -1.29
CA ARG A 75 4.00 -3.49 -1.80
C ARG A 75 4.22 -3.38 -3.31
N VAL A 76 5.42 -3.68 -3.77
CA VAL A 76 5.88 -3.42 -5.13
C VAL A 76 6.55 -4.64 -5.74
N LEU A 77 6.30 -4.86 -7.01
CA LEU A 77 7.07 -5.76 -7.88
C LEU A 77 7.90 -4.90 -8.81
N THR A 78 9.19 -5.19 -8.93
CA THR A 78 10.09 -4.43 -9.81
C THR A 78 11.19 -5.30 -10.38
N ASP A 79 11.59 -5.02 -11.63
CA ASP A 79 12.78 -5.61 -12.23
C ASP A 79 14.04 -4.79 -11.91
N GLY A 80 13.88 -3.63 -11.27
CA GLY A 80 14.97 -2.73 -10.94
C GLY A 80 15.58 -1.98 -12.11
N GLY A 81 15.08 -2.18 -13.32
CA GLY A 81 15.66 -1.64 -14.54
C GLY A 81 14.71 -0.80 -15.38
N LEU A 82 13.52 -1.34 -15.67
CA LEU A 82 12.57 -0.69 -16.57
C LEU A 82 11.19 -0.50 -15.94
N TYR A 83 10.64 -1.54 -15.32
CA TYR A 83 9.28 -1.50 -14.81
C TYR A 83 9.17 -1.78 -13.33
N SER A 84 8.26 -1.08 -12.69
CA SER A 84 7.79 -1.35 -11.34
C SER A 84 6.28 -1.33 -11.32
N TYR A 85 5.68 -2.15 -10.47
CA TYR A 85 4.23 -2.17 -10.28
C TYR A 85 3.91 -2.03 -8.79
N LEU A 86 3.19 -0.98 -8.45
CA LEU A 86 2.65 -0.81 -7.09
C LEU A 86 1.42 -1.69 -6.95
N CYS A 87 1.59 -2.81 -6.26
CA CYS A 87 0.51 -3.79 -6.07
C CYS A 87 -0.49 -3.32 -5.03
N ASP A 88 0.00 -2.80 -3.91
CA ASP A 88 -0.80 -2.40 -2.77
C ASP A 88 -0.28 -1.09 -2.20
N LEU A 89 -1.20 -0.19 -1.89
CA LEU A 89 -0.97 0.94 -1.00
C LEU A 89 -2.13 0.98 -0.01
N ALA A 90 -1.86 0.68 1.24
CA ALA A 90 -2.85 0.67 2.30
C ALA A 90 -2.41 1.63 3.40
N VAL A 91 -3.32 2.50 3.83
CA VAL A 91 -3.07 3.46 4.92
C VAL A 91 -4.22 3.37 5.91
N GLU A 92 -3.89 3.26 7.18
CA GLU A 92 -4.86 3.24 8.28
C GLU A 92 -5.80 4.46 8.15
N PRO A 93 -7.14 4.26 8.14
CA PRO A 93 -8.07 5.38 7.98
C PRO A 93 -7.87 6.53 8.97
N ASP A 94 -7.46 6.21 10.19
CA ASP A 94 -7.25 7.21 11.24
C ASP A 94 -6.13 8.20 10.93
N VAL A 95 -5.22 7.84 10.03
CA VAL A 95 -4.08 8.69 9.63
C VAL A 95 -4.10 9.09 8.17
N GLN A 96 -5.16 8.78 7.44
CA GLN A 96 -5.34 9.27 6.07
C GLN A 96 -5.39 10.81 6.11
N ARG A 97 -4.86 11.43 5.06
CA ARG A 97 -4.69 12.89 4.93
C ARG A 97 -3.57 13.49 5.79
N LEU A 98 -2.85 12.68 6.57
CA LEU A 98 -1.68 13.14 7.33
C LEU A 98 -0.36 12.92 6.58
N GLY A 99 -0.43 12.60 5.30
CA GLY A 99 0.74 12.48 4.44
C GLY A 99 1.43 11.13 4.45
N VAL A 100 0.87 10.10 5.08
CA VAL A 100 1.46 8.75 5.16
C VAL A 100 1.56 8.12 3.77
N GLY A 101 0.47 8.16 2.99
CA GLY A 101 0.43 7.61 1.64
C GLY A 101 1.43 8.29 0.72
N LYS A 102 1.49 9.63 0.77
CA LYS A 102 2.46 10.41 -0.01
C LYS A 102 3.89 10.02 0.35
N LYS A 103 4.19 9.90 1.64
CA LYS A 103 5.53 9.54 2.10
C LYS A 103 5.93 8.14 1.64
N LEU A 104 5.00 7.18 1.69
CA LEU A 104 5.24 5.83 1.17
C LEU A 104 5.52 5.87 -0.34
N ILE A 105 4.74 6.60 -1.12
CA ILE A 105 4.95 6.72 -2.57
C ILE A 105 6.28 7.41 -2.86
N ASP A 106 6.63 8.47 -2.16
CA ASP A 106 7.91 9.15 -2.34
C ASP A 106 9.08 8.18 -2.11
N GLU A 107 8.98 7.33 -1.08
CA GLU A 107 9.99 6.32 -0.79
C GLU A 107 10.03 5.18 -1.82
N VAL A 108 8.87 4.77 -2.34
CA VAL A 108 8.81 3.80 -3.45
C VAL A 108 9.51 4.37 -4.68
N LEU A 109 9.21 5.61 -5.05
CA LEU A 109 9.81 6.26 -6.22
C LEU A 109 11.32 6.37 -6.09
N LYS A 110 11.84 6.65 -4.91
CA LYS A 110 13.29 6.69 -4.67
C LYS A 110 13.93 5.33 -4.91
N ARG A 111 13.33 4.25 -4.40
CA ARG A 111 13.87 2.89 -4.50
C ARG A 111 13.69 2.28 -5.89
N CYS A 112 12.72 2.77 -6.64
CA CYS A 112 12.42 2.31 -8.00
C CYS A 112 12.94 3.30 -9.06
N LYS A 113 13.88 4.14 -8.70
CA LYS A 113 14.47 5.15 -9.59
C LYS A 113 14.95 4.52 -10.90
N GLY A 114 14.61 5.14 -12.02
CA GLY A 114 14.96 4.65 -13.34
C GLY A 114 13.93 3.70 -13.95
N THR A 115 12.85 3.39 -13.23
CA THR A 115 11.76 2.58 -13.74
C THR A 115 10.49 3.40 -13.94
N ASP A 116 9.58 2.88 -14.75
CA ASP A 116 8.20 3.39 -14.80
C ASP A 116 7.39 2.68 -13.72
N LEU A 117 6.92 3.43 -12.75
CA LEU A 117 6.05 2.89 -11.70
C LEU A 117 4.60 2.95 -12.17
N MET A 118 4.03 1.78 -12.37
CA MET A 118 2.64 1.61 -12.80
C MET A 118 1.78 1.15 -11.63
N LEU A 119 0.50 1.46 -11.70
CA LEU A 119 -0.48 1.00 -10.71
C LEU A 119 -1.87 0.98 -11.31
N ARG A 120 -2.78 0.31 -10.63
CA ARG A 120 -4.21 0.41 -10.89
C ARG A 120 -4.85 1.10 -9.69
N ASP A 121 -5.54 2.20 -9.94
CA ASP A 121 -6.25 2.90 -8.88
C ASP A 121 -7.67 2.36 -8.70
N SER A 122 -8.27 2.72 -7.57
CA SER A 122 -9.72 2.62 -7.38
C SER A 122 -10.34 3.98 -7.67
N ASP A 123 -11.65 4.02 -7.85
CA ASP A 123 -12.38 5.28 -8.06
C ASP A 123 -12.14 6.28 -6.90
N ILE A 124 -11.91 5.75 -5.70
CA ILE A 124 -11.67 6.57 -4.51
C ILE A 124 -10.27 7.21 -4.54
N SER A 125 -9.27 6.52 -5.10
CA SER A 125 -7.87 6.95 -5.06
C SER A 125 -7.40 7.71 -6.30
N ALA A 126 -8.24 7.85 -7.33
CA ALA A 126 -7.86 8.46 -8.60
C ALA A 126 -7.28 9.87 -8.43
N GLY A 127 -7.91 10.71 -7.64
CA GLY A 127 -7.45 12.07 -7.37
C GLY A 127 -6.12 12.12 -6.62
N PHE A 128 -5.85 11.15 -5.77
CA PHE A 128 -4.61 11.06 -5.01
C PHE A 128 -3.38 10.94 -5.93
N TYR A 129 -3.42 10.00 -6.87
CA TYR A 129 -2.28 9.79 -7.78
C TYR A 129 -2.10 10.94 -8.76
N ALA A 130 -3.18 11.50 -9.29
CA ALA A 130 -3.11 12.68 -10.13
C ALA A 130 -2.46 13.86 -9.40
N HIS A 131 -2.82 14.05 -8.13
CA HIS A 131 -2.23 15.11 -7.29
C HIS A 131 -0.73 14.90 -7.06
N LEU A 132 -0.27 13.66 -7.04
CA LEU A 132 1.16 13.33 -6.91
C LEU A 132 1.93 13.43 -8.23
N GLY A 133 1.27 13.81 -9.34
CA GLY A 133 1.91 13.96 -10.63
C GLY A 133 1.92 12.72 -11.51
N PHE A 134 1.20 11.67 -11.13
CA PHE A 134 1.06 10.48 -11.96
C PHE A 134 0.15 10.78 -13.15
N GLN A 135 0.46 10.18 -14.29
CA GLN A 135 -0.33 10.32 -15.52
C GLN A 135 -1.04 9.00 -15.83
N ARG A 136 -2.30 9.09 -16.25
CA ARG A 136 -3.02 7.92 -16.74
C ARG A 136 -2.43 7.46 -18.06
N VAL A 137 -2.38 6.14 -18.23
CA VAL A 137 -2.01 5.52 -19.51
C VAL A 137 -3.21 4.75 -20.05
N GLU A 138 -3.43 4.83 -21.34
CA GLU A 138 -4.58 4.19 -22.00
C GLU A 138 -4.21 2.87 -22.67
N ASN A 139 -2.93 2.57 -22.75
CA ASN A 139 -2.41 1.41 -23.49
C ASN A 139 -2.05 0.22 -22.59
N ALA A 140 -2.67 0.11 -21.43
CA ALA A 140 -2.47 -1.01 -20.52
C ALA A 140 -3.62 -2.02 -20.63
N TRP A 141 -3.29 -3.31 -20.55
CA TRP A 141 -4.22 -4.43 -20.68
C TRP A 141 -4.13 -5.36 -19.48
N VAL A 142 -5.24 -6.00 -19.14
CA VAL A 142 -5.27 -7.05 -18.10
C VAL A 142 -5.76 -8.35 -18.71
N GLY A 143 -4.90 -9.39 -18.66
CA GLY A 143 -5.30 -10.76 -18.93
C GLY A 143 -5.50 -11.50 -17.61
N ARG A 144 -6.48 -12.41 -17.56
CA ARG A 144 -6.72 -13.19 -16.34
C ARG A 144 -6.02 -14.55 -16.48
N ALA A 145 -4.96 -14.76 -15.70
CA ALA A 145 -4.31 -16.05 -15.57
C ALA A 145 -5.15 -16.97 -14.67
N ARG A 146 -5.49 -18.17 -15.18
CA ARG A 146 -6.32 -19.12 -14.43
C ARG A 146 -5.77 -20.54 -14.55
#